data_491920ddd46ba0504605048503060bef
#
_entry.id   491920ddd46ba0504605048503060bef
#
_cell.length_a   1.000
_cell.length_b   1.000
_cell.length_c   1.000
_cell.angle_alpha   90.00
_cell.angle_beta   90.00
_cell.angle_gamma   90.00
#
_symmetry.space_group_name_H-M   'P 1'
#
loop_
_entity.id
_entity.type
_entity.pdbx_description
1 polymer ?
#
loop_
_entity_poly.entity_id
_entity_poly.type
_entity_poly.pdbx_seq_one_letter_code
_entity_poly.pdbx_strand_id
1 'polypeptide(L)'
;SPIIVADEDIENFEMIQKKYVTPMAQDAVKNKSIKQWALIKKVPGIGNPDNKTNYMWVAAFDNINQMVNRENWWSNTEKKFGVPSEVIYDSPDIVRRGRYIYKTEKQIQTDKPGQYVILNWATPTNLNKMIELQGSVEKHFRKNIIKSGMVGWGMATRIVPQNKDLPTAFWWDSYDTLENAYKHLVGQGANEGISKEINEEFNKLIPNGWDNRVIFEFVTGAN
;
A
#
# COMPACT_ATOMS: atom_id res chain seq x y z
N SER A 1 -7.68 -1.74 -2.39
CA SER A 1 -8.51 -2.26 -3.49
C SER A 1 -7.68 -2.28 -4.77
N PRO A 2 -7.26 -3.46 -5.26
CA PRO A 2 -6.61 -3.59 -6.56
C PRO A 2 -7.63 -3.37 -7.68
N ILE A 3 -7.18 -2.71 -8.76
CA ILE A 3 -7.98 -2.43 -9.94
C ILE A 3 -7.17 -2.64 -11.22
N ILE A 4 -7.87 -2.86 -12.31
CA ILE A 4 -7.32 -2.85 -13.66
C ILE A 4 -7.97 -1.68 -14.38
N VAL A 5 -7.15 -0.83 -14.97
CA VAL A 5 -7.56 0.26 -15.87
C VAL A 5 -7.06 -0.11 -17.26
N ALA A 6 -7.92 -0.01 -18.26
CA ALA A 6 -7.55 -0.24 -19.66
C ALA A 6 -6.48 0.76 -20.12
N ASP A 7 -5.57 0.34 -20.99
CA ASP A 7 -4.42 1.18 -21.39
C ASP A 7 -4.87 2.51 -22.04
N GLU A 8 -5.93 2.48 -22.83
CA GLU A 8 -6.55 3.65 -23.47
C GLU A 8 -7.20 4.61 -22.49
N ASP A 9 -7.57 4.16 -21.29
CA ASP A 9 -8.21 4.96 -20.25
C ASP A 9 -7.26 5.51 -19.19
N ILE A 10 -5.99 5.11 -19.19
CA ILE A 10 -5.01 5.46 -18.14
C ILE A 10 -4.91 6.98 -17.93
N GLU A 11 -4.78 7.76 -18.99
CA GLU A 11 -4.62 9.21 -18.90
C GLU A 11 -5.88 9.87 -18.33
N ASN A 12 -7.05 9.48 -18.81
CA ASN A 12 -8.33 9.96 -18.31
C ASN A 12 -8.54 9.55 -16.85
N PHE A 13 -8.26 8.30 -16.51
CA PHE A 13 -8.34 7.80 -15.14
C PHE A 13 -7.47 8.60 -14.17
N GLU A 14 -6.18 8.78 -14.48
CA GLU A 14 -5.27 9.53 -13.62
C GLU A 14 -5.67 11.00 -13.47
N MET A 15 -6.13 11.63 -14.57
CA MET A 15 -6.65 13.01 -14.56
C MET A 15 -7.85 13.12 -13.62
N ILE A 16 -8.80 12.19 -13.70
CA ILE A 16 -9.99 12.14 -12.83
C ILE A 16 -9.58 11.97 -11.37
N GLN A 17 -8.66 11.05 -11.08
CA GLN A 17 -8.18 10.83 -9.70
C GLN A 17 -7.52 12.09 -9.13
N LYS A 18 -6.66 12.76 -9.90
CA LYS A 18 -5.97 13.99 -9.47
C LYS A 18 -6.93 15.17 -9.31
N LYS A 19 -7.84 15.37 -10.26
CA LYS A 19 -8.72 16.53 -10.32
C LYS A 19 -9.90 16.47 -9.36
N TYR A 20 -10.50 15.29 -9.17
CA TYR A 20 -11.73 15.14 -8.40
C TYR A 20 -11.54 14.30 -7.13
N VAL A 21 -10.95 13.10 -7.23
CA VAL A 21 -10.89 12.17 -6.10
C VAL A 21 -9.91 12.64 -5.03
N THR A 22 -8.75 13.15 -5.42
CA THR A 22 -7.74 13.66 -4.45
C THR A 22 -8.26 14.81 -3.60
N PRO A 23 -8.88 15.88 -4.16
CA PRO A 23 -9.47 16.93 -3.32
C PRO A 23 -10.60 16.43 -2.40
N MET A 24 -11.36 15.42 -2.82
CA MET A 24 -12.37 14.78 -1.95
C MET A 24 -11.69 14.04 -0.79
N ALA A 25 -10.61 13.30 -1.09
CA ALA A 25 -9.84 12.61 -0.07
C ALA A 25 -9.17 13.58 0.92
N GLN A 26 -8.66 14.72 0.44
CA GLN A 26 -8.10 15.77 1.30
C GLN A 26 -9.15 16.33 2.27
N ASP A 27 -10.37 16.59 1.81
CA ASP A 27 -11.47 17.01 2.68
C ASP A 27 -11.81 15.90 3.69
N ALA A 28 -11.85 14.64 3.26
CA ALA A 28 -12.15 13.51 4.13
C ALA A 28 -11.08 13.32 5.23
N VAL A 29 -9.80 13.52 4.91
CA VAL A 29 -8.71 13.53 5.89
C VAL A 29 -8.85 14.70 6.84
N LYS A 30 -9.07 15.92 6.34
CA LYS A 30 -9.26 17.12 7.14
C LYS A 30 -10.43 16.98 8.12
N ASN A 31 -11.52 16.35 7.68
CA ASN A 31 -12.71 16.08 8.49
C ASN A 31 -12.60 14.81 9.34
N LYS A 32 -11.44 14.13 9.33
CA LYS A 32 -11.19 12.88 10.05
C LYS A 32 -12.14 11.73 9.69
N SER A 33 -12.70 11.73 8.47
CA SER A 33 -13.50 10.62 7.94
C SER A 33 -12.63 9.44 7.53
N ILE A 34 -11.40 9.72 7.11
CA ILE A 34 -10.33 8.76 6.86
C ILE A 34 -9.02 9.29 7.42
N LYS A 35 -8.03 8.43 7.66
CA LYS A 35 -6.69 8.84 8.06
C LYS A 35 -5.85 9.24 6.84
N GLN A 36 -5.92 8.45 5.79
CA GLN A 36 -5.11 8.60 4.59
C GLN A 36 -5.80 7.95 3.40
N TRP A 37 -5.54 8.48 2.22
CA TRP A 37 -5.89 7.86 0.95
C TRP A 37 -4.75 8.03 -0.05
N ALA A 38 -4.54 7.02 -0.91
CA ALA A 38 -3.57 7.07 -2.00
C ALA A 38 -4.04 6.25 -3.21
N LEU A 39 -3.67 6.72 -4.39
CA LEU A 39 -3.63 5.94 -5.61
C LEU A 39 -2.18 5.60 -5.92
N ILE A 40 -1.90 4.33 -6.10
CA ILE A 40 -0.60 3.82 -6.51
C ILE A 40 -0.71 3.04 -7.81
N LYS A 41 0.32 3.14 -8.67
CA LYS A 41 0.42 2.51 -9.99
C LYS A 41 1.57 1.51 -10.00
N LYS A 42 1.32 0.33 -10.53
CA LYS A 42 2.36 -0.69 -10.67
C LYS A 42 3.45 -0.21 -11.63
N VAL A 43 4.70 -0.33 -11.20
CA VAL A 43 5.85 -0.02 -12.06
C VAL A 43 5.90 -1.05 -13.20
N PRO A 44 5.96 -0.61 -14.48
CA PRO A 44 5.95 -1.52 -15.63
C PRO A 44 7.08 -2.55 -15.59
N GLY A 45 6.80 -3.77 -16.06
CA GLY A 45 7.79 -4.85 -16.17
C GLY A 45 8.16 -5.54 -14.84
N ILE A 46 7.56 -5.14 -13.72
CA ILE A 46 7.85 -5.71 -12.40
C ILE A 46 6.67 -6.55 -11.89
N GLY A 47 6.97 -7.74 -11.39
CA GLY A 47 6.00 -8.67 -10.80
C GLY A 47 5.52 -9.74 -11.77
N ASN A 48 4.52 -10.52 -11.33
CA ASN A 48 3.96 -11.61 -12.12
C ASN A 48 3.19 -11.04 -13.34
N PRO A 49 3.53 -11.45 -14.59
CA PRO A 49 2.85 -11.00 -15.81
C PRO A 49 1.37 -11.40 -15.87
N ASP A 50 0.98 -12.49 -15.19
CA ASP A 50 -0.42 -12.93 -15.14
C ASP A 50 -1.29 -12.01 -14.25
N ASN A 51 -0.67 -11.24 -13.37
CA ASN A 51 -1.37 -10.27 -12.53
C ASN A 51 -1.56 -8.95 -13.27
N LYS A 52 -2.72 -8.80 -13.91
CA LYS A 52 -3.10 -7.62 -14.69
C LYS A 52 -3.45 -6.38 -13.85
N THR A 53 -3.48 -6.49 -12.51
CA THR A 53 -3.66 -5.31 -11.64
C THR A 53 -2.57 -4.29 -11.91
N ASN A 54 -2.94 -3.09 -12.35
CA ASN A 54 -2.00 -2.00 -12.65
C ASN A 54 -2.12 -0.82 -11.67
N TYR A 55 -3.21 -0.73 -10.90
CA TYR A 55 -3.41 0.30 -9.87
C TYR A 55 -3.96 -0.29 -8.58
N MET A 56 -3.76 0.44 -7.47
CA MET A 56 -4.46 0.19 -6.21
C MET A 56 -4.95 1.49 -5.58
N TRP A 57 -6.19 1.51 -5.11
CA TRP A 57 -6.64 2.46 -4.10
C TRP A 57 -6.30 1.94 -2.72
N VAL A 58 -5.63 2.76 -1.94
CA VAL A 58 -5.26 2.48 -0.55
C VAL A 58 -5.95 3.50 0.34
N ALA A 59 -6.63 3.05 1.38
CA ALA A 59 -7.20 3.92 2.41
C ALA A 59 -6.79 3.40 3.78
N ALA A 60 -6.39 4.30 4.68
CA ALA A 60 -6.11 3.99 6.07
C ALA A 60 -7.12 4.67 6.99
N PHE A 61 -7.37 4.03 8.13
CA PHE A 61 -8.29 4.48 9.17
C PHE A 61 -7.60 4.37 10.53
N ASP A 62 -7.87 5.31 11.43
CA ASP A 62 -7.30 5.27 12.79
C ASP A 62 -7.98 4.22 13.67
N ASN A 63 -9.25 3.90 13.39
CA ASN A 63 -10.03 2.95 14.17
C ASN A 63 -11.19 2.35 13.36
N ILE A 64 -11.82 1.31 13.92
CA ILE A 64 -12.93 0.61 13.28
C ILE A 64 -14.15 1.52 13.08
N ASN A 65 -14.42 2.42 14.04
CA ASN A 65 -15.57 3.33 13.92
C ASN A 65 -15.41 4.25 12.69
N GLN A 66 -14.23 4.82 12.49
CA GLN A 66 -13.90 5.61 11.30
C GLN A 66 -14.06 4.75 10.01
N MET A 67 -13.62 3.50 10.04
CA MET A 67 -13.73 2.60 8.89
C MET A 67 -15.17 2.24 8.54
N VAL A 68 -16.06 2.00 9.51
CA VAL A 68 -17.46 1.64 9.25
C VAL A 68 -18.33 2.86 8.94
N ASN A 69 -18.02 4.00 9.56
CA ASN A 69 -18.74 5.26 9.35
C ASN A 69 -18.13 6.13 8.24
N ARG A 70 -17.24 5.55 7.44
CA ARG A 70 -16.55 6.26 6.36
C ARG A 70 -17.46 6.87 5.32
N GLU A 71 -18.78 6.90 5.54
CA GLU A 71 -19.78 7.34 4.62
C GLU A 71 -19.21 7.83 3.27
N ASN A 72 -19.76 7.48 2.22
CA ASN A 72 -19.35 7.69 0.83
C ASN A 72 -18.66 9.06 0.59
N TRP A 73 -17.51 9.31 1.28
CA TRP A 73 -16.77 10.57 1.15
C TRP A 73 -16.46 10.91 -0.31
N TRP A 74 -16.36 9.86 -1.14
CA TRP A 74 -16.15 9.97 -2.60
C TRP A 74 -17.41 10.31 -3.41
N SER A 75 -18.60 10.25 -2.84
CA SER A 75 -19.87 10.46 -3.56
C SER A 75 -20.33 11.92 -3.58
N ASN A 76 -19.65 12.81 -2.84
CA ASN A 76 -20.06 14.21 -2.73
C ASN A 76 -19.51 15.10 -3.87
N THR A 77 -19.24 14.51 -5.03
CA THR A 77 -18.61 15.18 -6.17
C THR A 77 -19.52 16.19 -6.83
N GLU A 78 -20.82 15.89 -6.96
CA GLU A 78 -21.80 16.78 -7.55
C GLU A 78 -21.93 18.08 -6.76
N LYS A 79 -22.02 17.98 -5.43
CA LYS A 79 -22.06 19.17 -4.56
C LYS A 79 -20.78 20.00 -4.64
N LYS A 80 -19.61 19.36 -4.75
CA LYS A 80 -18.32 20.04 -4.73
C LYS A 80 -17.88 20.58 -6.09
N PHE A 81 -18.17 19.85 -7.17
CA PHE A 81 -17.65 20.11 -8.51
C PHE A 81 -18.73 20.28 -9.58
N GLY A 82 -20.01 20.06 -9.24
CA GLY A 82 -21.10 20.03 -10.23
C GLY A 82 -21.04 18.82 -11.17
N VAL A 83 -20.29 17.77 -10.80
CA VAL A 83 -20.09 16.55 -11.61
C VAL A 83 -20.66 15.35 -10.87
N PRO A 84 -21.61 14.61 -11.45
CA PRO A 84 -22.15 13.38 -10.84
C PRO A 84 -21.08 12.35 -10.55
N SER A 85 -21.25 11.59 -9.47
CA SER A 85 -20.30 10.56 -9.05
C SER A 85 -20.08 9.49 -10.11
N GLU A 86 -21.12 9.13 -10.83
CA GLU A 86 -21.12 8.15 -11.91
C GLU A 86 -20.15 8.55 -13.04
N VAL A 87 -20.14 9.83 -13.41
CA VAL A 87 -19.20 10.34 -14.43
C VAL A 87 -17.75 10.19 -14.01
N ILE A 88 -17.48 10.33 -12.70
CA ILE A 88 -16.13 10.24 -12.16
C ILE A 88 -15.66 8.79 -11.99
N TYR A 89 -16.56 7.90 -11.58
CA TYR A 89 -16.18 6.53 -11.20
C TYR A 89 -16.46 5.48 -12.26
N ASP A 90 -17.34 5.76 -13.22
CA ASP A 90 -17.75 4.81 -14.25
C ASP A 90 -17.30 5.22 -15.66
N SER A 91 -16.78 6.46 -15.83
CA SER A 91 -16.32 6.97 -17.12
C SER A 91 -15.09 6.22 -17.67
N PRO A 92 -14.02 5.93 -16.88
CA PRO A 92 -12.94 5.04 -17.31
C PRO A 92 -13.39 3.57 -17.21
N ASP A 93 -12.91 2.72 -18.11
CA ASP A 93 -13.12 1.26 -17.98
C ASP A 93 -12.24 0.69 -16.86
N ILE A 94 -12.89 0.45 -15.72
CA ILE A 94 -12.23 0.00 -14.49
C ILE A 94 -12.78 -1.33 -14.02
N VAL A 95 -11.93 -2.34 -13.98
CA VAL A 95 -12.25 -3.63 -13.35
C VAL A 95 -11.77 -3.66 -11.91
N ARG A 96 -12.70 -3.66 -10.96
CA ARG A 96 -12.39 -3.80 -9.52
C ARG A 96 -12.16 -5.26 -9.16
N ARG A 97 -11.00 -5.56 -8.55
CA ARG A 97 -10.59 -6.93 -8.15
C ARG A 97 -10.88 -7.25 -6.68
N GLY A 98 -11.75 -6.51 -6.05
CA GLY A 98 -12.17 -6.73 -4.67
C GLY A 98 -11.60 -5.71 -3.68
N ARG A 99 -11.94 -5.91 -2.42
CA ARG A 99 -11.48 -5.10 -1.30
C ARG A 99 -10.83 -6.00 -0.28
N TYR A 100 -9.62 -5.61 0.13
CA TYR A 100 -8.86 -6.30 1.17
C TYR A 100 -8.73 -5.39 2.38
N ILE A 101 -9.04 -5.90 3.57
CA ILE A 101 -8.92 -5.16 4.82
C ILE A 101 -7.81 -5.82 5.64
N TYR A 102 -6.88 -4.98 6.10
CA TYR A 102 -5.74 -5.38 6.90
C TYR A 102 -5.73 -4.61 8.22
N LYS A 103 -5.28 -5.25 9.28
CA LYS A 103 -4.94 -4.63 10.55
C LYS A 103 -3.45 -4.35 10.57
N THR A 104 -3.04 -3.10 10.73
CA THR A 104 -1.64 -2.72 10.91
C THR A 104 -1.15 -3.24 12.26
N GLU A 105 -0.06 -4.02 12.24
CA GLU A 105 0.57 -4.58 13.44
C GLU A 105 1.79 -3.76 13.84
N LYS A 106 2.59 -3.31 12.87
CA LYS A 106 3.80 -2.50 13.06
C LYS A 106 3.90 -1.48 11.94
N GLN A 107 4.39 -0.28 12.25
CA GLN A 107 4.69 0.72 11.23
C GLN A 107 5.71 1.76 11.67
N ILE A 108 6.42 2.28 10.67
CA ILE A 108 7.21 3.49 10.74
C ILE A 108 6.68 4.42 9.65
N GLN A 109 6.49 5.67 9.99
CA GLN A 109 6.14 6.71 9.03
C GLN A 109 7.01 7.93 9.32
N THR A 110 7.54 8.55 8.28
CA THR A 110 8.27 9.82 8.36
C THR A 110 7.41 10.93 7.76
N ASP A 111 7.82 12.18 7.97
CA ASP A 111 7.14 13.35 7.36
C ASP A 111 7.51 13.52 5.87
N LYS A 112 8.44 12.70 5.34
CA LYS A 112 8.84 12.75 3.94
C LYS A 112 7.83 12.01 3.07
N PRO A 113 7.45 12.57 1.91
CA PRO A 113 6.60 11.87 0.96
C PRO A 113 7.35 10.68 0.34
N GLY A 114 6.67 9.54 0.23
CA GLY A 114 7.16 8.40 -0.55
C GLY A 114 6.80 8.59 -2.02
N GLN A 115 7.69 8.17 -2.91
CA GLN A 115 7.43 8.11 -4.35
C GLN A 115 7.21 6.68 -4.82
N TYR A 116 7.86 5.72 -4.20
CA TYR A 116 7.76 4.30 -4.54
C TYR A 116 7.45 3.48 -3.31
N VAL A 117 6.75 2.37 -3.50
CA VAL A 117 6.47 1.42 -2.43
C VAL A 117 6.61 -0.01 -2.95
N ILE A 118 7.39 -0.81 -2.23
CA ILE A 118 7.44 -2.25 -2.41
C ILE A 118 6.31 -2.84 -1.59
N LEU A 119 5.43 -3.59 -2.22
CA LEU A 119 4.39 -4.35 -1.55
C LEU A 119 4.76 -5.82 -1.56
N ASN A 120 4.77 -6.43 -0.40
CA ASN A 120 5.15 -7.82 -0.19
C ASN A 120 4.01 -8.58 0.49
N TRP A 121 3.68 -9.76 0.01
CA TRP A 121 2.69 -10.63 0.62
C TRP A 121 3.30 -11.99 0.91
N ALA A 122 2.97 -12.56 2.06
CA ALA A 122 3.37 -13.91 2.43
C ALA A 122 2.38 -14.56 3.39
N THR A 123 2.49 -15.88 3.49
CA THR A 123 1.77 -16.70 4.46
C THR A 123 2.78 -17.30 5.44
N PRO A 124 3.11 -16.60 6.55
CA PRO A 124 4.03 -17.14 7.54
C PRO A 124 3.53 -18.45 8.15
N THR A 125 4.44 -19.38 8.39
CA THR A 125 4.15 -20.65 9.09
C THR A 125 3.68 -20.44 10.53
N ASN A 126 4.06 -19.30 11.14
CA ASN A 126 3.57 -18.84 12.43
C ASN A 126 3.43 -17.31 12.41
N LEU A 127 2.19 -16.84 12.28
CA LEU A 127 1.90 -15.41 12.16
C LEU A 127 2.27 -14.62 13.42
N ASN A 128 1.99 -15.17 14.62
CA ASN A 128 2.31 -14.48 15.87
C ASN A 128 3.81 -14.28 16.05
N LYS A 129 4.61 -15.32 15.81
CA LYS A 129 6.07 -15.21 15.84
C LYS A 129 6.59 -14.22 14.79
N MET A 130 5.97 -14.17 13.60
CA MET A 130 6.33 -13.18 12.60
C MET A 130 6.07 -11.76 13.10
N ILE A 131 4.93 -11.49 13.73
CA ILE A 131 4.60 -10.18 14.31
C ILE A 131 5.61 -9.78 15.40
N GLU A 132 5.99 -10.72 16.25
CA GLU A 132 7.00 -10.50 17.29
C GLU A 132 8.37 -10.16 16.67
N LEU A 133 8.81 -10.94 15.67
CA LEU A 133 10.07 -10.70 14.95
C LEU A 133 10.11 -9.31 14.31
N GLN A 134 8.96 -8.82 13.79
CA GLN A 134 8.88 -7.48 13.20
C GLN A 134 9.18 -6.35 14.20
N GLY A 135 9.08 -6.59 15.51
CA GLY A 135 9.55 -5.63 16.52
C GLY A 135 11.07 -5.41 16.48
N SER A 136 11.85 -6.42 16.13
CA SER A 136 13.31 -6.32 15.94
C SER A 136 13.65 -5.65 14.61
N VAL A 137 12.91 -5.98 13.54
CA VAL A 137 13.03 -5.34 12.21
C VAL A 137 12.69 -3.85 12.30
N GLU A 138 11.62 -3.49 12.99
CA GLU A 138 11.23 -2.09 13.24
C GLU A 138 12.35 -1.30 13.92
N LYS A 139 12.94 -1.86 14.97
CA LYS A 139 14.07 -1.22 15.68
C LYS A 139 15.27 -0.99 14.76
N HIS A 140 15.58 -1.95 13.89
CA HIS A 140 16.64 -1.82 12.90
C HIS A 140 16.36 -0.71 11.90
N PHE A 141 15.15 -0.70 11.28
CA PHE A 141 14.80 0.30 10.29
C PHE A 141 14.72 1.72 10.89
N ARG A 142 14.21 1.89 12.10
CA ARG A 142 14.20 3.21 12.75
C ARG A 142 15.59 3.84 12.86
N LYS A 143 16.66 3.05 12.98
CA LYS A 143 18.05 3.54 13.03
C LYS A 143 18.57 3.94 11.65
N ASN A 144 18.09 3.31 10.58
CA ASN A 144 18.64 3.41 9.24
C ASN A 144 17.74 4.17 8.25
N ILE A 145 16.49 4.45 8.62
CA ILE A 145 15.46 4.97 7.72
C ILE A 145 15.89 6.23 6.95
N ILE A 146 16.50 7.20 7.64
CA ILE A 146 16.89 8.48 7.03
C ILE A 146 18.02 8.31 6.01
N LYS A 147 18.96 7.40 6.25
CA LYS A 147 20.14 7.19 5.41
C LYS A 147 19.87 6.34 4.19
N SER A 148 18.83 5.52 4.23
CA SER A 148 18.52 4.54 3.20
C SER A 148 17.55 5.04 2.14
N GLY A 149 17.01 6.26 2.29
CA GLY A 149 15.92 6.77 1.45
C GLY A 149 14.57 6.10 1.72
N MET A 150 14.47 5.23 2.73
CA MET A 150 13.20 4.71 3.20
C MET A 150 12.43 5.83 3.91
N VAL A 151 11.15 5.98 3.61
CA VAL A 151 10.29 7.02 4.19
C VAL A 151 9.11 6.44 4.95
N GLY A 152 8.89 5.15 4.83
CA GLY A 152 7.85 4.44 5.56
C GLY A 152 8.05 2.93 5.46
N TRP A 153 7.59 2.22 6.49
CA TRP A 153 7.63 0.78 6.56
C TRP A 153 6.47 0.28 7.41
N GLY A 154 5.99 -0.91 7.13
CA GLY A 154 5.06 -1.56 8.03
C GLY A 154 4.70 -2.97 7.64
N MET A 155 4.02 -3.62 8.59
CA MET A 155 3.44 -4.95 8.46
C MET A 155 1.99 -4.92 8.92
N ALA A 156 1.14 -5.62 8.19
CA ALA A 156 -0.27 -5.79 8.51
C ALA A 156 -0.72 -7.24 8.33
N THR A 157 -1.76 -7.62 9.06
CA THR A 157 -2.41 -8.92 8.95
C THR A 157 -3.75 -8.77 8.25
N ARG A 158 -4.09 -9.72 7.37
CA ARG A 158 -5.34 -9.70 6.63
C ARG A 158 -6.52 -10.08 7.53
N ILE A 159 -7.56 -9.24 7.52
CA ILE A 159 -8.81 -9.50 8.23
C ILE A 159 -9.86 -10.04 7.27
N VAL A 160 -10.02 -9.42 6.10
CA VAL A 160 -11.05 -9.77 5.10
C VAL A 160 -10.48 -9.60 3.68
N PRO A 161 -10.78 -10.51 2.75
CA PRO A 161 -11.43 -11.81 2.92
C PRO A 161 -10.50 -12.83 3.58
N GLN A 162 -11.07 -13.80 4.30
CA GLN A 162 -10.35 -14.97 4.80
C GLN A 162 -10.48 -16.11 3.79
N ASN A 163 -9.37 -16.51 3.19
CA ASN A 163 -9.29 -17.59 2.22
C ASN A 163 -7.90 -18.22 2.30
N LYS A 164 -7.82 -19.56 2.25
CA LYS A 164 -6.57 -20.33 2.33
C LYS A 164 -5.58 -20.02 1.19
N ASP A 165 -6.10 -19.62 0.04
CA ASP A 165 -5.29 -19.36 -1.16
C ASP A 165 -4.78 -17.91 -1.24
N LEU A 166 -5.04 -17.11 -0.21
CA LEU A 166 -4.60 -15.73 -0.14
C LEU A 166 -3.59 -15.52 1.00
N PRO A 167 -2.52 -14.73 0.81
CA PRO A 167 -1.53 -14.42 1.84
C PRO A 167 -2.16 -13.86 3.09
N THR A 168 -1.69 -14.28 4.27
CA THR A 168 -2.22 -13.83 5.55
C THR A 168 -1.56 -12.56 6.07
N ALA A 169 -0.38 -12.22 5.57
CA ALA A 169 0.38 -11.05 5.99
C ALA A 169 0.82 -10.22 4.77
N PHE A 170 1.02 -8.95 5.04
CA PHE A 170 1.33 -7.93 4.05
C PHE A 170 2.32 -6.93 4.63
N TRP A 171 3.35 -6.56 3.86
CA TRP A 171 4.33 -5.53 4.20
C TRP A 171 4.36 -4.45 3.15
N TRP A 172 4.72 -3.24 3.56
CA TRP A 172 5.04 -2.14 2.67
C TRP A 172 6.35 -1.48 3.08
N ASP A 173 7.18 -1.21 2.08
CA ASP A 173 8.47 -0.53 2.22
C ASP A 173 8.46 0.67 1.28
N SER A 174 8.28 1.89 1.82
CA SER A 174 8.14 3.12 1.04
C SER A 174 9.48 3.85 0.90
N TYR A 175 9.77 4.33 -0.29
CA TYR A 175 11.03 4.96 -0.66
C TYR A 175 10.81 6.29 -1.40
N ASP A 176 11.81 7.18 -1.28
CA ASP A 176 11.89 8.45 -2.00
C ASP A 176 12.26 8.28 -3.48
N THR A 177 13.00 7.21 -3.84
CA THR A 177 13.43 6.92 -5.21
C THR A 177 13.27 5.44 -5.57
N LEU A 178 13.13 5.16 -6.87
CA LEU A 178 13.10 3.80 -7.38
C LEU A 178 14.44 3.07 -7.14
N GLU A 179 15.58 3.78 -7.24
CA GLU A 179 16.90 3.23 -6.95
C GLU A 179 17.00 2.71 -5.51
N ASN A 180 16.50 3.46 -4.52
CA ASN A 180 16.50 3.05 -3.12
C ASN A 180 15.55 1.87 -2.87
N ALA A 181 14.41 1.79 -3.58
CA ALA A 181 13.56 0.61 -3.57
C ALA A 181 14.29 -0.63 -4.11
N TYR A 182 15.03 -0.51 -5.22
CA TYR A 182 15.84 -1.62 -5.74
C TYR A 182 16.98 -2.02 -4.82
N LYS A 183 17.69 -1.07 -4.19
CA LYS A 183 18.72 -1.37 -3.18
C LYS A 183 18.15 -2.26 -2.05
N HIS A 184 16.94 -1.93 -1.58
CA HIS A 184 16.25 -2.78 -0.59
C HIS A 184 16.06 -4.22 -1.08
N LEU A 185 15.64 -4.40 -2.34
CA LEU A 185 15.37 -5.74 -2.89
C LEU A 185 16.63 -6.62 -2.98
N VAL A 186 17.80 -6.02 -3.12
CA VAL A 186 19.09 -6.74 -3.16
C VAL A 186 19.81 -6.77 -1.80
N GLY A 187 19.11 -6.44 -0.71
CA GLY A 187 19.63 -6.53 0.65
C GLY A 187 20.52 -5.35 1.06
N GLN A 188 20.51 -4.25 0.29
CA GLN A 188 21.25 -3.02 0.57
C GLN A 188 20.35 -1.95 1.21
N GLY A 189 20.90 -0.79 1.49
CA GLY A 189 20.17 0.36 2.01
C GLY A 189 19.56 0.10 3.38
N ALA A 190 18.24 0.09 3.51
CA ALA A 190 17.57 -0.13 4.79
C ALA A 190 17.84 -1.54 5.38
N ASN A 191 18.10 -2.52 4.53
CA ASN A 191 18.38 -3.90 4.94
C ASN A 191 19.83 -4.12 5.40
N GLU A 192 20.74 -3.17 5.13
CA GLU A 192 22.13 -3.29 5.54
C GLU A 192 22.25 -3.40 7.07
N GLY A 193 22.99 -4.40 7.54
CA GLY A 193 23.24 -4.63 8.96
C GLY A 193 22.06 -5.23 9.72
N ILE A 194 21.04 -5.72 9.06
CA ILE A 194 20.07 -6.64 9.72
C ILE A 194 20.85 -7.87 10.18
N SER A 195 20.67 -8.25 11.45
CA SER A 195 21.44 -9.36 12.02
C SER A 195 21.11 -10.69 11.31
N LYS A 196 22.10 -11.57 11.28
CA LYS A 196 21.96 -12.91 10.70
C LYS A 196 20.83 -13.70 11.37
N GLU A 197 20.68 -13.55 12.68
CA GLU A 197 19.65 -14.23 13.46
C GLU A 197 18.24 -13.79 13.05
N ILE A 198 18.03 -12.47 12.80
CA ILE A 198 16.74 -11.95 12.31
C ILE A 198 16.44 -12.53 10.94
N ASN A 199 17.42 -12.53 10.03
CA ASN A 199 17.23 -13.07 8.67
C ASN A 199 16.94 -14.58 8.68
N GLU A 200 17.66 -15.36 9.50
CA GLU A 200 17.45 -16.79 9.63
C GLU A 200 16.05 -17.10 10.19
N GLU A 201 15.60 -16.36 11.22
CA GLU A 201 14.28 -16.57 11.79
C GLU A 201 13.18 -16.13 10.82
N PHE A 202 13.39 -15.04 10.10
CA PHE A 202 12.47 -14.59 9.04
C PHE A 202 12.30 -15.66 7.96
N ASN A 203 13.41 -16.22 7.46
CA ASN A 203 13.38 -17.27 6.45
C ASN A 203 12.72 -18.57 6.92
N LYS A 204 12.85 -18.93 8.21
CA LYS A 204 12.13 -20.08 8.79
C LYS A 204 10.61 -19.84 8.81
N LEU A 205 10.18 -18.59 9.00
CA LEU A 205 8.78 -18.22 9.06
C LEU A 205 8.13 -18.10 7.69
N ILE A 206 8.90 -17.78 6.64
CA ILE A 206 8.44 -17.78 5.23
C ILE A 206 9.38 -18.65 4.36
N PRO A 207 9.41 -19.97 4.57
CA PRO A 207 10.38 -20.86 3.92
C PRO A 207 10.28 -20.88 2.40
N ASN A 208 9.11 -20.55 1.86
CA ASN A 208 8.85 -20.45 0.40
C ASN A 208 9.11 -19.02 -0.14
N GLY A 209 9.57 -18.09 0.70
CA GLY A 209 9.75 -16.69 0.34
C GLY A 209 8.43 -15.92 0.28
N TRP A 210 8.39 -14.90 -0.57
CA TRP A 210 7.21 -14.06 -0.77
C TRP A 210 6.24 -14.70 -1.77
N ASP A 211 4.96 -14.77 -1.42
CA ASP A 211 3.91 -15.20 -2.34
C ASP A 211 3.73 -14.21 -3.51
N ASN A 212 3.94 -12.93 -3.23
CA ASN A 212 3.96 -11.88 -4.23
C ASN A 212 4.81 -10.69 -3.75
N ARG A 213 5.54 -10.06 -4.67
CA ARG A 213 6.33 -8.85 -4.43
C ARG A 213 6.27 -7.96 -5.66
N VAL A 214 5.85 -6.71 -5.47
CA VAL A 214 5.65 -5.76 -6.58
C VAL A 214 6.05 -4.36 -6.13
N ILE A 215 6.58 -3.55 -7.04
CA ILE A 215 6.84 -2.13 -6.81
C ILE A 215 5.70 -1.32 -7.44
N PHE A 216 5.20 -0.35 -6.67
CA PHE A 216 4.26 0.66 -7.12
C PHE A 216 4.87 2.06 -6.97
N GLU A 217 4.48 2.98 -7.83
CA GLU A 217 4.74 4.42 -7.70
C GLU A 217 3.49 5.14 -7.16
N PHE A 218 3.67 6.19 -6.39
CA PHE A 218 2.57 7.05 -5.95
C PHE A 218 2.14 7.97 -7.08
N VAL A 219 0.85 7.92 -7.42
CA VAL A 219 0.24 8.79 -8.44
C VAL A 219 -0.30 10.05 -7.79
N THR A 220 -1.04 9.91 -6.70
CA THR A 220 -1.64 11.00 -5.92
C THR A 220 -2.15 10.48 -4.57
N GLY A 221 -2.39 11.40 -3.61
CA GLY A 221 -2.89 11.01 -2.31
C GLY A 221 -3.28 12.18 -1.41
N ALA A 222 -3.75 11.83 -0.21
CA ALA A 222 -4.11 12.72 0.89
C ALA A 222 -3.70 12.09 2.23
N ASN A 223 -3.03 12.84 3.10
CA ASN A 223 -2.55 12.47 4.43
C ASN A 223 -2.56 13.67 5.37
#